data_20d4e04fa799bb3ac0eb0ccf87274506
#
_entry.id   20d4e04fa799bb3ac0eb0ccf87274506
#
_cell.length_a   1.000
_cell.length_b   1.000
_cell.length_c   1.000
_cell.angle_alpha   90.00
_cell.angle_beta   90.00
_cell.angle_gamma   90.00
#
_symmetry.space_group_name_H-M   'P 1'
#
loop_
_entity.id
_entity.type
_entity.pdbx_description
1 polymer ?
#
loop_
_entity_poly.entity_id
_entity_poly.type
_entity_poly.pdbx_seq_one_letter_code
_entity_poly.pdbx_strand_id
1 'polypeptide(L)'
;MVPVVKNANDKSILQLAEELTQLTEKARNRTIDLADLKGGTFTITNYGALGGIYGTPIINHPEVAILGTGRIKDTPVVKEGKVEIRKILFLALSFDHRVVDGAEAARFLNTVIARLEDPDLILLET
;
A
#
# COMPACT_ATOMS: atom_id res chain seq x y z
N MET A 1 6.47 10.12 -11.43
CA MET A 1 5.07 10.61 -11.36
C MET A 1 4.29 9.67 -10.46
N VAL A 2 3.41 10.20 -9.63
CA VAL A 2 2.57 9.41 -8.70
C VAL A 2 1.11 9.69 -9.07
N PRO A 3 0.48 8.83 -9.89
CA PRO A 3 -0.92 8.99 -10.25
C PRO A 3 -1.84 8.73 -9.06
N VAL A 4 -3.02 9.38 -9.09
CA VAL A 4 -4.01 9.31 -8.01
C VAL A 4 -5.26 8.60 -8.49
N VAL A 5 -5.58 7.47 -7.89
CA VAL A 5 -6.87 6.78 -8.05
C VAL A 5 -7.90 7.54 -7.23
N LYS A 6 -8.87 8.16 -7.91
CA LYS A 6 -9.90 8.97 -7.25
C LYS A 6 -10.99 8.09 -6.64
N ASN A 7 -11.50 8.48 -5.47
CA ASN A 7 -12.63 7.80 -4.81
C ASN A 7 -12.44 6.27 -4.71
N ALA A 8 -11.24 5.85 -4.29
CA ALA A 8 -10.88 4.43 -4.24
C ALA A 8 -11.82 3.60 -3.33
N ASN A 9 -12.39 4.24 -2.30
CA ASN A 9 -13.35 3.64 -1.38
C ASN A 9 -14.69 3.25 -2.03
N ASP A 10 -15.03 3.84 -3.19
CA ASP A 10 -16.30 3.60 -3.89
C ASP A 10 -16.14 2.57 -5.03
N LYS A 11 -14.95 1.95 -5.14
CA LYS A 11 -14.60 1.08 -6.25
C LYS A 11 -14.34 -0.35 -5.80
N SER A 12 -14.78 -1.32 -6.60
CA SER A 12 -14.42 -2.72 -6.43
C SER A 12 -12.93 -2.96 -6.75
N ILE A 13 -12.38 -4.09 -6.28
CA ILE A 13 -10.99 -4.50 -6.56
C ILE A 13 -10.74 -4.57 -8.08
N LEU A 14 -11.70 -5.05 -8.86
CA LEU A 14 -11.58 -5.13 -10.32
C LEU A 14 -11.50 -3.74 -10.95
N GLN A 15 -12.37 -2.81 -10.54
CA GLN A 15 -12.33 -1.42 -11.02
C GLN A 15 -11.03 -0.73 -10.65
N LEU A 16 -10.53 -0.95 -9.43
CA LEU A 16 -9.23 -0.43 -8.98
C LEU A 16 -8.08 -0.99 -9.83
N ALA A 17 -8.09 -2.28 -10.15
CA ALA A 17 -7.06 -2.92 -10.96
C ALA A 17 -7.04 -2.38 -12.40
N GLU A 18 -8.20 -2.20 -13.02
CA GLU A 18 -8.34 -1.63 -14.37
C GLU A 18 -7.85 -0.18 -14.41
N GLU A 19 -8.33 0.66 -13.49
CA GLU A 19 -7.93 2.07 -13.42
C GLU A 19 -6.44 2.25 -13.15
N LEU A 20 -5.88 1.45 -12.22
CA LEU A 20 -4.45 1.49 -11.91
C LEU A 20 -3.61 1.11 -13.15
N THR A 21 -4.05 0.12 -13.93
CA THR A 21 -3.38 -0.27 -15.17
C THR A 21 -3.38 0.89 -16.17
N GLN A 22 -4.54 1.50 -16.41
CA GLN A 22 -4.68 2.63 -17.33
C GLN A 22 -3.83 3.85 -16.90
N LEU A 23 -3.87 4.21 -15.60
CA LEU A 23 -3.06 5.30 -15.05
C LEU A 23 -1.56 5.02 -15.18
N THR A 24 -1.15 3.77 -14.96
CA THR A 24 0.25 3.36 -15.09
C THR A 24 0.74 3.48 -16.53
N GLU A 25 -0.07 3.06 -17.50
CA GLU A 25 0.24 3.20 -18.93
C GLU A 25 0.34 4.66 -19.35
N LYS A 26 -0.63 5.50 -18.96
CA LYS A 26 -0.58 6.94 -19.21
C LYS A 26 0.67 7.59 -18.61
N ALA A 27 1.04 7.20 -17.38
CA ALA A 27 2.22 7.72 -16.71
C ALA A 27 3.53 7.30 -17.42
N ARG A 28 3.63 6.05 -17.89
CA ARG A 28 4.79 5.53 -18.65
C ARG A 28 4.93 6.24 -20.00
N ASN A 29 3.82 6.45 -20.68
CA ASN A 29 3.77 7.11 -21.98
C ASN A 29 3.84 8.65 -21.89
N ARG A 30 3.91 9.21 -20.67
CA ARG A 30 3.91 10.66 -20.40
C ARG A 30 2.67 11.39 -20.97
N THR A 31 1.55 10.70 -21.03
CA THR A 31 0.24 11.21 -21.50
C THR A 31 -0.76 11.40 -20.36
N ILE A 32 -0.29 11.34 -19.11
CA ILE A 32 -1.14 11.51 -17.93
C ILE A 32 -1.53 12.98 -17.74
N ASP A 33 -2.78 13.23 -17.40
CA ASP A 33 -3.28 14.56 -17.13
C ASP A 33 -2.82 15.07 -15.76
N LEU A 34 -2.61 16.39 -15.64
CA LEU A 34 -2.24 17.00 -14.36
C LEU A 34 -3.31 16.80 -13.28
N ALA A 35 -4.57 16.65 -13.65
CA ALA A 35 -5.66 16.34 -12.73
C ALA A 35 -5.50 14.97 -12.08
N ASP A 36 -4.93 14.00 -12.80
CA ASP A 36 -4.68 12.64 -12.31
C ASP A 36 -3.44 12.55 -11.40
N LEU A 37 -2.70 13.63 -11.21
CA LEU A 37 -1.54 13.73 -10.33
C LEU A 37 -1.82 14.51 -9.04
N LYS A 38 -3.05 15.01 -8.84
CA LYS A 38 -3.41 15.88 -7.72
C LYS A 38 -4.54 15.30 -6.88
N GLY A 39 -4.61 15.76 -5.62
CA GLY A 39 -5.71 15.44 -4.71
C GLY A 39 -5.63 14.03 -4.12
N GLY A 40 -4.42 13.46 -4.05
CA GLY A 40 -4.16 12.26 -3.24
C GLY A 40 -4.31 12.57 -1.76
N THR A 41 -4.77 11.59 -1.00
CA THR A 41 -4.94 11.67 0.47
C THR A 41 -4.05 10.68 1.20
N PHE A 42 -3.59 9.64 0.52
CA PHE A 42 -2.70 8.59 1.02
C PHE A 42 -1.88 8.04 -0.13
N THR A 43 -0.60 7.81 0.08
CA THR A 43 0.30 7.26 -0.95
C THR A 43 0.69 5.83 -0.62
N ILE A 44 0.76 4.98 -1.66
CA ILE A 44 1.38 3.65 -1.59
C ILE A 44 2.60 3.65 -2.50
N THR A 45 3.75 3.22 -1.99
CA THR A 45 4.98 3.07 -2.77
C THR A 45 5.49 1.65 -2.72
N ASN A 46 5.87 1.10 -3.87
CA ASN A 46 6.41 -0.26 -3.99
C ASN A 46 7.90 -0.19 -4.37
N TYR A 47 8.77 -0.30 -3.37
CA TYR A 47 10.21 -0.42 -3.62
C TYR A 47 10.66 -1.89 -3.76
N GLY A 48 9.77 -2.84 -3.48
CA GLY A 48 10.02 -4.26 -3.67
C GLY A 48 10.23 -4.65 -5.13
N ALA A 49 9.58 -3.93 -6.06
CA ALA A 49 9.78 -4.10 -7.50
C ALA A 49 11.24 -3.82 -7.95
N LEU A 50 11.97 -3.00 -7.19
CA LEU A 50 13.39 -2.70 -7.39
C LEU A 50 14.30 -3.57 -6.52
N GLY A 51 13.76 -4.57 -5.82
CA GLY A 51 14.51 -5.50 -4.98
C GLY A 51 14.65 -5.07 -3.52
N GLY A 52 14.12 -3.92 -3.12
CA GLY A 52 14.16 -3.44 -1.74
C GLY A 52 13.32 -4.30 -0.80
N ILE A 53 13.85 -4.60 0.38
CA ILE A 53 13.13 -5.36 1.41
C ILE A 53 12.56 -4.40 2.46
N TYR A 54 13.39 -3.48 2.93
CA TYR A 54 13.06 -2.47 3.93
C TYR A 54 13.19 -1.09 3.33
N GLY A 55 12.40 -0.15 3.82
CA GLY A 55 12.48 1.24 3.44
C GLY A 55 11.73 2.12 4.43
N THR A 56 12.09 3.39 4.45
CA THR A 56 11.37 4.44 5.19
C THR A 56 10.84 5.41 4.15
N PRO A 57 9.59 5.26 3.70
CA PRO A 57 9.02 6.14 2.69
C PRO A 57 8.84 7.55 3.24
N ILE A 58 9.05 8.55 2.39
CA ILE A 58 8.86 9.96 2.74
C ILE A 58 7.43 10.36 2.39
N ILE A 59 6.76 11.00 3.35
CA ILE A 59 5.36 11.45 3.18
C ILE A 59 5.29 12.50 2.06
N ASN A 60 4.32 12.33 1.18
CA ASN A 60 4.03 13.27 0.11
C ASN A 60 3.14 14.40 0.64
N HIS A 61 3.76 15.48 1.15
CA HIS A 61 3.01 16.62 1.68
C HIS A 61 1.97 17.15 0.66
N PRO A 62 0.71 17.48 1.04
CA PRO A 62 0.17 17.60 2.41
C PRO A 62 -0.49 16.33 2.97
N GLU A 63 -0.27 15.17 2.38
CA GLU A 63 -0.74 13.90 2.95
C GLU A 63 -0.13 13.67 4.33
N VAL A 64 -0.77 12.85 5.17
CA VAL A 64 -0.31 12.59 6.54
C VAL A 64 0.36 11.23 6.70
N ALA A 65 0.25 10.35 5.71
CA ALA A 65 0.86 9.03 5.77
C ALA A 65 1.18 8.46 4.38
N ILE A 66 2.12 7.51 4.37
CA ILE A 66 2.52 6.73 3.19
C ILE A 66 2.84 5.30 3.61
N LEU A 67 2.32 4.33 2.85
CA LEU A 67 2.62 2.92 3.02
C LEU A 67 3.65 2.47 1.99
N GLY A 68 4.75 1.93 2.46
CA GLY A 68 5.77 1.30 1.63
C GLY A 68 5.64 -0.22 1.64
N THR A 69 5.78 -0.84 0.46
CA THR A 69 5.80 -2.30 0.31
C THR A 69 7.16 -2.76 -0.18
N GLY A 70 7.77 -3.69 0.56
CA GLY A 70 8.99 -4.37 0.16
C GLY A 70 8.74 -5.50 -0.82
N ARG A 71 9.81 -6.21 -1.22
CA ARG A 71 9.65 -7.41 -2.04
C ARG A 71 9.17 -8.58 -1.19
N ILE A 72 8.38 -9.45 -1.80
CA ILE A 72 7.99 -10.73 -1.21
C ILE A 72 9.21 -11.65 -1.18
N LYS A 73 9.50 -12.23 -0.01
CA LYS A 73 10.64 -13.12 0.21
C LYS A 73 10.23 -14.37 0.97
N ASP A 74 10.73 -15.52 0.56
CA ASP A 74 10.61 -16.74 1.35
C ASP A 74 11.44 -16.59 2.63
N THR A 75 10.76 -16.74 3.78
CA THR A 75 11.32 -16.49 5.11
C THR A 75 10.91 -17.61 6.06
N PRO A 76 11.84 -18.16 6.86
CA PRO A 76 11.48 -19.08 7.91
C PRO A 76 10.74 -18.33 9.02
N VAL A 77 9.54 -18.82 9.36
CA VAL A 77 8.71 -18.27 10.44
C VAL A 77 8.26 -19.39 11.37
N VAL A 78 7.96 -19.04 12.61
CA VAL A 78 7.38 -19.99 13.57
C VAL A 78 5.87 -19.86 13.51
N LYS A 79 5.18 -20.95 13.18
CA LYS A 79 3.73 -21.07 13.22
C LYS A 79 3.35 -22.35 14.00
N GLU A 80 2.49 -22.18 15.01
CA GLU A 80 2.03 -23.29 15.86
C GLU A 80 3.18 -24.14 16.43
N GLY A 81 4.29 -23.48 16.83
CA GLY A 81 5.47 -24.12 17.40
C GLY A 81 6.38 -24.84 16.39
N LYS A 82 6.11 -24.73 15.08
CA LYS A 82 6.92 -25.32 14.01
C LYS A 82 7.53 -24.23 13.14
N VAL A 83 8.73 -24.51 12.61
CA VAL A 83 9.37 -23.63 11.63
C VAL A 83 8.82 -23.97 10.25
N GLU A 84 8.24 -23.00 9.57
CA GLU A 84 7.71 -23.12 8.22
C GLU A 84 8.30 -22.03 7.31
N ILE A 85 8.46 -22.33 6.02
CA ILE A 85 8.82 -21.32 5.02
C ILE A 85 7.53 -20.66 4.54
N ARG A 86 7.46 -19.34 4.68
CA ARG A 86 6.33 -18.51 4.26
C ARG A 86 6.80 -17.35 3.38
N LYS A 87 5.93 -16.92 2.48
CA LYS A 87 6.14 -15.70 1.69
C LYS A 87 5.81 -14.51 2.57
N ILE A 88 6.82 -13.71 2.89
CA ILE A 88 6.68 -12.53 3.75
C ILE A 88 6.81 -11.27 2.90
N LEU A 89 5.83 -10.39 3.02
CA LEU A 89 5.82 -9.03 2.51
C LEU A 89 6.06 -8.06 3.67
N PHE A 90 7.14 -7.30 3.62
CA PHE A 90 7.39 -6.25 4.61
C PHE A 90 6.63 -4.98 4.24
N LEU A 91 5.95 -4.43 5.23
CA LEU A 91 5.23 -3.17 5.14
C LEU A 91 5.91 -2.13 6.04
N ALA A 92 6.02 -0.91 5.56
CA ALA A 92 6.53 0.23 6.31
C ALA A 92 5.54 1.40 6.21
N LEU A 93 5.01 1.85 7.35
CA LEU A 93 4.13 3.00 7.42
C LEU A 93 4.90 4.20 7.99
N SER A 94 5.02 5.26 7.20
CA SER A 94 5.45 6.57 7.69
C SER A 94 4.23 7.46 7.88
N PHE A 95 4.17 8.20 8.98
CA PHE A 95 3.04 9.08 9.30
C PHE A 95 3.49 10.34 10.03
N ASP A 96 2.73 11.41 9.92
CA ASP A 96 2.96 12.66 10.62
C ASP A 96 2.44 12.56 12.06
N HIS A 97 3.36 12.46 13.00
CA HIS A 97 3.02 12.28 14.42
C HIS A 97 2.36 13.49 15.07
N ARG A 98 2.26 14.61 14.35
CA ARG A 98 1.48 15.77 14.79
C ARG A 98 -0.03 15.59 14.57
N VAL A 99 -0.41 14.66 13.67
CA VAL A 99 -1.79 14.40 13.25
C VAL A 99 -2.28 13.04 13.72
N VAL A 100 -1.40 12.03 13.68
CA VAL A 100 -1.71 10.63 14.01
C VAL A 100 -0.79 10.16 15.12
N ASP A 101 -1.33 9.54 16.17
CA ASP A 101 -0.51 8.93 17.21
C ASP A 101 -0.04 7.52 16.84
N GLY A 102 0.95 7.01 17.59
CA GLY A 102 1.55 5.70 17.33
C GLY A 102 0.55 4.54 17.50
N ALA A 103 -0.41 4.65 18.42
CA ALA A 103 -1.41 3.61 18.64
C ALA A 103 -2.40 3.54 17.48
N GLU A 104 -2.81 4.67 16.96
CA GLU A 104 -3.70 4.76 15.79
C GLU A 104 -3.00 4.23 14.53
N ALA A 105 -1.76 4.64 14.29
CA ALA A 105 -0.95 4.14 13.18
C ALA A 105 -0.75 2.61 13.25
N ALA A 106 -0.49 2.06 14.44
CA ALA A 106 -0.35 0.63 14.65
C ALA A 106 -1.68 -0.12 14.39
N ARG A 107 -2.81 0.39 14.85
CA ARG A 107 -4.13 -0.19 14.58
C ARG A 107 -4.45 -0.20 13.09
N PHE A 108 -4.19 0.91 12.40
CA PHE A 108 -4.34 1.00 10.94
C PHE A 108 -3.50 -0.07 10.22
N LEU A 109 -2.21 -0.15 10.53
CA LEU A 109 -1.31 -1.11 9.88
C LEU A 109 -1.73 -2.56 10.16
N ASN A 110 -2.12 -2.90 11.39
CA ASN A 110 -2.62 -4.22 11.74
C ASN A 110 -3.92 -4.57 11.00
N THR A 111 -4.79 -3.60 10.78
CA THR A 111 -6.01 -3.77 9.97
C THR A 111 -5.67 -4.10 8.51
N VAL A 112 -4.69 -3.41 7.93
CA VAL A 112 -4.20 -3.71 6.57
C VAL A 112 -3.60 -5.12 6.50
N ILE A 113 -2.75 -5.47 7.48
CA ILE A 113 -2.11 -6.80 7.55
C ILE A 113 -3.17 -7.90 7.62
N ALA A 114 -4.15 -7.78 8.51
CA ALA A 114 -5.21 -8.78 8.67
C ALA A 114 -5.96 -9.05 7.35
N ARG A 115 -6.28 -7.99 6.59
CA ARG A 115 -6.96 -8.13 5.30
C ARG A 115 -6.07 -8.71 4.20
N LEU A 116 -4.77 -8.47 4.24
CA LEU A 116 -3.83 -9.08 3.30
C LEU A 116 -3.57 -10.56 3.62
N GLU A 117 -3.60 -10.93 4.89
CA GLU A 117 -3.45 -12.33 5.33
C GLU A 117 -4.71 -13.16 5.11
N ASP A 118 -5.89 -12.51 5.18
CA ASP A 118 -7.19 -13.12 4.90
C ASP A 118 -8.01 -12.22 3.94
N PRO A 119 -7.84 -12.39 2.63
CA PRO A 119 -8.53 -11.57 1.63
C PRO A 119 -10.07 -11.71 1.65
N ASP A 120 -10.62 -12.77 2.23
CA ASP A 120 -12.07 -12.97 2.34
C ASP A 120 -12.71 -11.89 3.23
N LEU A 121 -11.95 -11.33 4.17
CA LEU A 121 -12.39 -10.20 4.98
C LEU A 121 -12.73 -8.96 4.14
N ILE A 122 -12.03 -8.75 3.02
CA ILE A 122 -12.32 -7.63 2.10
C ILE A 122 -13.65 -7.85 1.38
N LEU A 123 -13.94 -9.11 1.01
CA LEU A 123 -15.17 -9.46 0.29
C LEU A 123 -16.41 -9.41 1.16
N LEU A 124 -16.28 -9.57 2.48
CA LEU A 124 -17.38 -9.52 3.44
C LEU A 124 -17.78 -8.08 3.82
N GLU A 125 -16.90 -7.11 3.58
CA GLU A 125 -17.09 -5.69 3.95
C GLU A 125 -17.53 -4.80 2.77
N THR A 126 -17.68 -5.37 1.57
CA THR A 126 -18.07 -4.64 0.33
C THR A 126 -19.54 -4.98 -0.07
#